data_80d5a4daa34f457665bd2fab8894c1a2
#
_entry.id   80d5a4daa34f457665bd2fab8894c1a2
#
_cell.length_a   1.000
_cell.length_b   1.000
_cell.length_c   1.000
_cell.angle_alpha   90.00
_cell.angle_beta   90.00
_cell.angle_gamma   90.00
#
_symmetry.space_group_name_H-M   'P 1'
#
loop_
_entity.id
_entity.type
_entity.pdbx_description
1 polymer ?
#
loop_
_entity_poly.entity_id
_entity_poly.type
_entity_poly.pdbx_seq_one_letter_code
_entity_poly.pdbx_strand_id
1 'polypeptide(L)'
;MAIQQNRFADVPAESHITESAATFIEQSRYDDIPSEALAIARRCVLDGMGLYVAGTDHETTVLLAAAAADQAGKGEALLLGHGDTRVPAASAARVLGTSGHAHDWDDSQVSIDPDHVYGLLTHPTIPPLTASLVMSQARGGASGQEFMLAFLTGFEVECKISEWMFSQHYKRGFHSSGTVGTFGAFAAAAKLMGLKGDKLRHGLGLTASLAAGIRCNFGTMTKPLHVGRAAENGVTAALLAERGYTADKQALDGPWGYFAVQGGGISAEKLE
;
A
#
# COMPACT_ATOMS: atom_id res chain seq x y z
N MET A 1 24.74 -18.58 25.58
CA MET A 1 23.68 -18.99 24.65
C MET A 1 23.96 -18.32 23.33
N ALA A 2 24.45 -19.05 22.32
CA ALA A 2 24.62 -18.50 20.99
C ALA A 2 23.23 -18.20 20.45
N ILE A 3 22.97 -16.94 20.13
CA ILE A 3 21.77 -16.54 19.38
C ILE A 3 21.87 -17.34 18.07
N GLN A 4 20.96 -18.26 17.87
CA GLN A 4 20.84 -19.00 16.60
C GLN A 4 20.73 -17.91 15.52
N GLN A 5 21.76 -17.79 14.67
CA GLN A 5 21.69 -16.91 13.52
C GLN A 5 20.41 -17.20 12.78
N ASN A 6 19.61 -16.16 12.59
CA ASN A 6 18.31 -16.26 11.94
C ASN A 6 18.57 -16.78 10.52
N ARG A 7 18.28 -18.06 10.25
CA ARG A 7 18.51 -18.73 8.96
C ARG A 7 17.59 -18.21 7.84
N PHE A 8 16.92 -17.06 8.06
CA PHE A 8 15.79 -16.69 7.23
C PHE A 8 16.09 -15.66 6.17
N ALA A 9 17.21 -14.97 6.17
CA ALA A 9 17.49 -14.11 5.03
C ALA A 9 18.90 -13.51 5.04
N ASP A 10 19.58 -13.70 3.96
CA ASP A 10 20.70 -12.86 3.57
C ASP A 10 20.14 -11.59 2.91
N VAL A 11 19.68 -10.64 3.71
CA VAL A 11 19.49 -9.27 3.25
C VAL A 11 20.74 -8.50 3.62
N PRO A 12 21.51 -7.98 2.64
CA PRO A 12 22.70 -7.20 2.94
C PRO A 12 22.34 -6.02 3.84
N ALA A 13 23.16 -5.75 4.85
CA ALA A 13 22.95 -4.61 5.75
C ALA A 13 22.98 -3.26 5.00
N GLU A 14 23.66 -3.22 3.86
CA GLU A 14 23.86 -2.06 3.00
C GLU A 14 23.03 -2.16 1.71
N SER A 15 21.83 -2.75 1.76
CA SER A 15 20.98 -2.87 0.57
C SER A 15 20.37 -1.54 0.11
N HIS A 16 20.36 -0.51 0.99
CA HIS A 16 19.85 0.84 0.71
C HIS A 16 18.41 0.88 0.15
N ILE A 17 17.60 -0.16 0.39
CA ILE A 17 16.24 -0.27 -0.17
C ILE A 17 15.35 0.83 0.37
N THR A 18 15.41 1.09 1.68
CA THR A 18 14.60 2.15 2.31
C THR A 18 14.94 3.51 1.73
N GLU A 19 16.23 3.78 1.49
CA GLU A 19 16.69 5.03 0.90
C GLU A 19 16.25 5.15 -0.56
N SER A 20 16.39 4.09 -1.35
CA SER A 20 15.98 4.06 -2.75
C SER A 20 14.47 4.29 -2.90
N ALA A 21 13.66 3.62 -2.09
CA ALA A 21 12.20 3.83 -2.07
C ALA A 21 11.83 5.27 -1.67
N ALA A 22 12.47 5.82 -0.63
CA ALA A 22 12.25 7.21 -0.20
C ALA A 22 12.64 8.20 -1.31
N THR A 23 13.79 8.00 -1.94
CA THR A 23 14.28 8.83 -3.05
C THR A 23 13.33 8.77 -4.25
N PHE A 24 12.87 7.59 -4.63
CA PHE A 24 11.88 7.43 -5.71
C PHE A 24 10.59 8.19 -5.40
N ILE A 25 10.03 8.03 -4.20
CA ILE A 25 8.81 8.75 -3.80
C ILE A 25 9.03 10.25 -3.87
N GLU A 26 10.17 10.76 -3.37
CA GLU A 26 10.45 12.19 -3.35
C GLU A 26 10.62 12.75 -4.77
N GLN A 27 11.44 12.10 -5.60
CA GLN A 27 11.92 12.62 -6.87
C GLN A 27 11.00 12.37 -8.06
N SER A 28 10.06 11.41 -8.00
CA SER A 28 9.13 11.13 -9.11
C SER A 28 8.38 12.37 -9.56
N ARG A 29 8.29 12.59 -10.86
CA ARG A 29 7.64 13.75 -11.49
C ARG A 29 6.64 13.28 -12.55
N TYR A 30 5.54 14.02 -12.69
CA TYR A 30 4.52 13.69 -13.67
C TYR A 30 5.04 13.68 -15.11
N ASP A 31 5.93 14.62 -15.44
CA ASP A 31 6.47 14.78 -16.79
C ASP A 31 7.45 13.65 -17.18
N ASP A 32 7.94 12.88 -16.21
CA ASP A 32 8.84 11.75 -16.45
C ASP A 32 8.08 10.43 -16.71
N ILE A 33 6.74 10.45 -16.55
CA ILE A 33 5.91 9.25 -16.72
C ILE A 33 5.67 9.00 -18.22
N PRO A 34 6.00 7.80 -18.73
CA PRO A 34 5.71 7.44 -20.13
C PRO A 34 4.23 7.54 -20.47
N SER A 35 3.92 7.99 -21.68
CA SER A 35 2.52 8.15 -22.14
C SER A 35 1.72 6.85 -22.08
N GLU A 36 2.35 5.73 -22.35
CA GLU A 36 1.76 4.40 -22.27
C GLU A 36 1.38 4.03 -20.83
N ALA A 37 2.24 4.35 -19.86
CA ALA A 37 1.97 4.15 -18.44
C ALA A 37 0.79 5.02 -17.98
N LEU A 38 0.72 6.28 -18.43
CA LEU A 38 -0.42 7.15 -18.15
C LEU A 38 -1.72 6.62 -18.76
N ALA A 39 -1.67 6.05 -19.97
CA ALA A 39 -2.85 5.46 -20.60
C ALA A 39 -3.37 4.24 -19.82
N ILE A 40 -2.47 3.36 -19.35
CA ILE A 40 -2.81 2.21 -18.52
C ILE A 40 -3.35 2.70 -17.16
N ALA A 41 -2.67 3.65 -16.53
CA ALA A 41 -3.07 4.20 -15.23
C ALA A 41 -4.50 4.77 -15.24
N ARG A 42 -4.89 5.48 -16.32
CA ARG A 42 -6.28 5.97 -16.47
C ARG A 42 -7.29 4.82 -16.50
N ARG A 43 -6.94 3.70 -17.11
CA ARG A 43 -7.79 2.51 -17.13
C ARG A 43 -7.89 1.88 -15.74
N CYS A 44 -6.75 1.76 -15.02
CA CYS A 44 -6.74 1.27 -13.64
C CYS A 44 -7.58 2.15 -12.71
N VAL A 45 -7.48 3.48 -12.85
CA VAL A 45 -8.31 4.41 -12.08
C VAL A 45 -9.79 4.25 -12.40
N LEU A 46 -10.16 4.14 -13.70
CA LEU A 46 -11.55 3.93 -14.11
C LEU A 46 -12.09 2.61 -13.57
N ASP A 47 -11.31 1.55 -13.69
CA ASP A 47 -11.64 0.22 -13.16
C ASP A 47 -11.83 0.25 -11.63
N GLY A 48 -10.85 0.78 -10.90
CA GLY A 48 -10.91 0.90 -9.45
C GLY A 48 -12.11 1.73 -8.96
N MET A 49 -12.47 2.81 -9.67
CA MET A 49 -13.69 3.57 -9.36
C MET A 49 -14.95 2.72 -9.57
N GLY A 50 -14.98 1.91 -10.63
CA GLY A 50 -16.06 0.94 -10.87
C GLY A 50 -16.15 -0.10 -9.76
N LEU A 51 -15.01 -0.61 -9.29
CA LEU A 51 -14.93 -1.58 -8.20
C LEU A 51 -15.41 -1.01 -6.87
N TYR A 52 -15.09 0.25 -6.55
CA TYR A 52 -15.66 0.90 -5.36
C TYR A 52 -17.17 0.93 -5.42
N VAL A 53 -17.76 1.30 -6.56
CA VAL A 53 -19.21 1.34 -6.73
C VAL A 53 -19.81 -0.07 -6.61
N ALA A 54 -19.20 -1.06 -7.28
CA ALA A 54 -19.67 -2.45 -7.23
C ALA A 54 -19.62 -3.05 -5.82
N GLY A 55 -18.64 -2.66 -5.02
CA GLY A 55 -18.45 -3.19 -3.66
C GLY A 55 -19.25 -2.46 -2.57
N THR A 56 -19.94 -1.35 -2.86
CA THR A 56 -20.62 -0.55 -1.82
C THR A 56 -21.69 -1.32 -1.05
N ASP A 57 -22.44 -2.16 -1.73
CA ASP A 57 -23.53 -2.96 -1.14
C ASP A 57 -23.06 -4.33 -0.63
N HIS A 58 -21.80 -4.66 -0.79
CA HIS A 58 -21.26 -5.90 -0.26
C HIS A 58 -21.28 -5.88 1.27
N GLU A 59 -21.71 -6.97 1.88
CA GLU A 59 -21.90 -7.06 3.34
C GLU A 59 -20.67 -6.59 4.15
N THR A 60 -19.46 -6.95 3.71
CA THR A 60 -18.23 -6.50 4.38
C THR A 60 -18.08 -4.98 4.38
N THR A 61 -18.45 -4.31 3.29
CA THR A 61 -18.37 -2.85 3.14
C THR A 61 -19.42 -2.16 4.00
N VAL A 62 -20.67 -2.66 3.98
CA VAL A 62 -21.78 -2.12 4.76
C VAL A 62 -21.45 -2.15 6.27
N LEU A 63 -20.95 -3.28 6.77
CA LEU A 63 -20.54 -3.41 8.18
C LEU A 63 -19.42 -2.44 8.56
N LEU A 64 -18.41 -2.27 7.70
CA LEU A 64 -17.32 -1.35 7.96
C LEU A 64 -17.74 0.11 7.85
N ALA A 65 -18.61 0.46 6.91
CA ALA A 65 -19.13 1.81 6.76
C ALA A 65 -19.94 2.23 8.00
N ALA A 66 -20.80 1.33 8.50
CA ALA A 66 -21.52 1.55 9.75
C ALA A 66 -20.57 1.77 10.93
N ALA A 67 -19.58 0.88 11.11
CA ALA A 67 -18.58 1.01 12.17
C ALA A 67 -17.73 2.29 12.04
N ALA A 68 -17.45 2.75 10.83
CA ALA A 68 -16.72 4.00 10.62
C ALA A 68 -17.58 5.23 10.92
N ALA A 69 -18.87 5.20 10.57
CA ALA A 69 -19.81 6.28 10.87
C ALA A 69 -20.05 6.46 12.37
N ASP A 70 -20.01 5.38 13.14
CA ASP A 70 -20.15 5.42 14.61
C ASP A 70 -18.93 6.03 15.31
N GLN A 71 -17.79 6.13 14.62
CA GLN A 71 -16.59 6.73 15.20
C GLN A 71 -16.61 8.25 15.04
N ALA A 72 -16.65 8.97 16.16
CA ALA A 72 -16.52 10.42 16.14
C ALA A 72 -15.17 10.84 15.53
N GLY A 73 -15.20 11.85 14.65
CA GLY A 73 -13.96 12.35 14.03
C GLY A 73 -14.23 13.46 13.02
N LYS A 74 -13.15 13.96 12.45
CA LYS A 74 -13.22 14.98 11.41
C LYS A 74 -13.70 14.35 10.09
N GLY A 75 -14.72 14.94 9.47
CA GLY A 75 -15.26 14.49 8.18
C GLY A 75 -14.36 14.88 7.01
N GLU A 76 -13.26 14.15 6.84
CA GLU A 76 -12.22 14.47 5.86
C GLU A 76 -12.48 13.86 4.48
N ALA A 77 -13.01 12.63 4.44
CA ALA A 77 -13.25 11.92 3.18
C ALA A 77 -14.64 11.27 3.15
N LEU A 78 -15.24 11.23 1.97
CA LEU A 78 -16.56 10.68 1.70
C LEU A 78 -16.50 9.15 1.61
N LEU A 79 -17.48 8.47 2.19
CA LEU A 79 -17.74 7.07 1.96
C LEU A 79 -18.60 6.92 0.70
N LEU A 80 -18.01 6.49 -0.41
CA LEU A 80 -18.72 6.32 -1.67
C LEU A 80 -19.86 5.30 -1.50
N GLY A 81 -21.04 5.64 -2.02
CA GLY A 81 -22.24 4.79 -1.92
C GLY A 81 -22.99 4.87 -0.57
N HIS A 82 -22.51 5.64 0.41
CA HIS A 82 -23.13 5.78 1.73
C HIS A 82 -23.64 7.21 2.01
N GLY A 83 -24.29 7.81 1.00
CA GLY A 83 -24.82 9.18 1.08
C GLY A 83 -23.71 10.22 1.24
N ASP A 84 -23.96 11.22 2.09
CA ASP A 84 -23.00 12.28 2.39
C ASP A 84 -22.10 11.96 3.60
N THR A 85 -22.02 10.70 3.99
CA THR A 85 -21.24 10.28 5.16
C THR A 85 -19.75 10.55 4.95
N ARG A 86 -19.18 11.38 5.81
CA ARG A 86 -17.76 11.73 5.80
C ARG A 86 -17.12 11.31 7.12
N VAL A 87 -15.93 10.74 7.03
CA VAL A 87 -15.18 10.21 8.18
C VAL A 87 -13.71 10.63 8.08
N PRO A 88 -12.87 10.42 9.11
CA PRO A 88 -11.44 10.63 9.01
C PRO A 88 -10.83 9.86 7.82
N ALA A 89 -9.82 10.44 7.17
CA ALA A 89 -9.23 9.91 5.95
C ALA A 89 -8.78 8.43 6.08
N ALA A 90 -8.15 8.08 7.21
CA ALA A 90 -7.72 6.70 7.46
C ALA A 90 -8.92 5.73 7.56
N SER A 91 -10.00 6.14 8.24
CA SER A 91 -11.23 5.33 8.33
C SER A 91 -11.90 5.18 6.96
N ALA A 92 -11.95 6.25 6.15
CA ALA A 92 -12.45 6.19 4.78
C ALA A 92 -11.59 5.25 3.92
N ALA A 93 -10.27 5.28 4.07
CA ALA A 93 -9.37 4.40 3.35
C ALA A 93 -9.66 2.92 3.66
N ARG A 94 -9.93 2.58 4.93
CA ARG A 94 -10.33 1.22 5.31
C ARG A 94 -11.59 0.78 4.57
N VAL A 95 -12.64 1.60 4.59
CA VAL A 95 -13.93 1.25 3.97
C VAL A 95 -13.80 1.14 2.45
N LEU A 96 -13.24 2.16 1.79
CA LEU A 96 -13.11 2.19 0.34
C LEU A 96 -12.16 1.11 -0.19
N GLY A 97 -11.02 0.90 0.45
CA GLY A 97 -10.10 -0.16 0.06
C GLY A 97 -10.73 -1.56 0.20
N THR A 98 -11.56 -1.75 1.21
CA THR A 98 -12.35 -3.01 1.35
C THR A 98 -13.40 -3.11 0.26
N SER A 99 -14.11 -2.03 -0.06
CA SER A 99 -15.10 -2.00 -1.14
C SER A 99 -14.48 -2.36 -2.48
N GLY A 100 -13.32 -1.77 -2.81
CA GLY A 100 -12.62 -2.03 -4.07
C GLY A 100 -12.16 -3.48 -4.25
N HIS A 101 -11.93 -4.20 -3.15
CA HIS A 101 -11.51 -5.61 -3.17
C HIS A 101 -12.61 -6.59 -2.77
N ALA A 102 -13.84 -6.12 -2.56
CA ALA A 102 -14.93 -6.94 -2.01
C ALA A 102 -15.29 -8.15 -2.87
N HIS A 103 -15.20 -8.02 -4.17
CA HIS A 103 -15.53 -9.06 -5.16
C HIS A 103 -14.31 -9.81 -5.71
N ASP A 104 -13.09 -9.39 -5.34
CA ASP A 104 -11.85 -9.98 -5.88
C ASP A 104 -11.74 -9.85 -7.42
N TRP A 105 -12.24 -8.74 -7.98
CA TRP A 105 -12.24 -8.44 -9.41
C TRP A 105 -11.15 -7.44 -9.81
N ASP A 106 -10.46 -6.88 -8.82
CA ASP A 106 -9.37 -5.93 -9.05
C ASP A 106 -8.17 -6.60 -9.72
N ASP A 107 -7.38 -5.77 -10.38
CA ASP A 107 -6.20 -6.18 -11.13
C ASP A 107 -5.18 -6.96 -10.29
N SER A 108 -4.36 -7.73 -10.97
CA SER A 108 -3.30 -8.51 -10.32
C SER A 108 -1.98 -8.28 -11.04
N GLN A 109 -0.92 -8.00 -10.27
CA GLN A 109 0.43 -8.09 -10.78
C GLN A 109 0.87 -9.55 -10.79
N VAL A 110 1.29 -10.02 -11.96
CA VAL A 110 1.96 -11.30 -12.13
C VAL A 110 3.37 -11.00 -12.60
N SER A 111 4.39 -11.42 -11.85
CA SER A 111 5.76 -11.27 -12.29
C SER A 111 5.96 -12.02 -13.63
N ILE A 112 6.63 -11.34 -14.58
CA ILE A 112 7.01 -11.94 -15.85
C ILE A 112 8.22 -12.86 -15.76
N ASP A 113 8.87 -12.90 -14.59
CA ASP A 113 9.97 -13.83 -14.30
C ASP A 113 9.39 -15.24 -14.13
N PRO A 114 9.77 -16.23 -14.96
CA PRO A 114 9.27 -17.60 -14.87
C PRO A 114 9.50 -18.26 -13.51
N ASP A 115 10.58 -17.90 -12.84
CA ASP A 115 10.89 -18.37 -11.49
C ASP A 115 10.02 -17.73 -10.42
N HIS A 116 9.30 -16.66 -10.78
CA HIS A 116 8.42 -15.90 -9.93
C HIS A 116 6.93 -15.98 -10.31
N VAL A 117 6.55 -16.91 -11.20
CA VAL A 117 5.13 -17.13 -11.59
C VAL A 117 4.23 -17.37 -10.38
N TYR A 118 4.79 -17.82 -9.27
CA TYR A 118 4.15 -17.90 -7.96
C TYR A 118 4.75 -16.88 -6.98
N GLY A 119 5.44 -15.86 -7.50
CA GLY A 119 5.91 -14.72 -6.74
C GLY A 119 4.73 -14.00 -6.10
N LEU A 120 4.97 -12.87 -5.54
CA LEU A 120 3.93 -12.14 -4.84
C LEU A 120 2.89 -11.63 -5.82
N LEU A 121 1.81 -12.39 -5.95
CA LEU A 121 0.57 -11.84 -6.48
C LEU A 121 0.14 -10.72 -5.53
N THR A 122 0.08 -9.50 -6.03
CA THR A 122 -0.55 -8.38 -5.33
C THR A 122 -1.63 -7.78 -6.23
N HIS A 123 -2.57 -7.07 -5.62
CA HIS A 123 -3.59 -6.30 -6.30
C HIS A 123 -3.21 -4.82 -6.22
N PRO A 124 -2.41 -4.29 -7.17
CA PRO A 124 -1.65 -3.06 -6.96
C PRO A 124 -2.45 -1.78 -7.16
N THR A 125 -3.65 -1.83 -7.73
CA THR A 125 -4.45 -0.62 -7.98
C THR A 125 -5.15 -0.10 -6.73
N ILE A 126 -5.83 -0.97 -5.97
CA ILE A 126 -6.76 -0.51 -4.93
C ILE A 126 -6.07 0.19 -3.76
N PRO A 127 -4.98 -0.29 -3.14
CA PRO A 127 -4.37 0.40 -2.01
C PRO A 127 -3.88 1.82 -2.32
N PRO A 128 -3.06 2.07 -3.36
CA PRO A 128 -2.58 3.41 -3.68
C PRO A 128 -3.68 4.33 -4.25
N LEU A 129 -4.63 3.79 -5.03
CA LEU A 129 -5.76 4.56 -5.53
C LEU A 129 -6.63 5.07 -4.38
N THR A 130 -6.93 4.19 -3.41
CA THR A 130 -7.69 4.54 -2.21
C THR A 130 -7.00 5.64 -1.42
N ALA A 131 -5.69 5.49 -1.16
CA ALA A 131 -4.91 6.50 -0.44
C ALA A 131 -4.90 7.84 -1.19
N SER A 132 -4.72 7.81 -2.52
CA SER A 132 -4.76 9.02 -3.35
C SER A 132 -6.12 9.71 -3.28
N LEU A 133 -7.21 8.95 -3.33
CA LEU A 133 -8.57 9.51 -3.31
C LEU A 133 -8.90 10.16 -1.96
N VAL A 134 -8.67 9.46 -0.85
CA VAL A 134 -9.02 9.98 0.47
C VAL A 134 -8.12 11.14 0.89
N MET A 135 -6.82 11.09 0.54
CA MET A 135 -5.89 12.17 0.87
C MET A 135 -6.12 13.41 0.01
N SER A 136 -6.51 13.26 -1.26
CA SER A 136 -6.95 14.39 -2.07
C SER A 136 -8.14 15.11 -1.42
N GLN A 137 -9.13 14.37 -0.96
CA GLN A 137 -10.29 14.97 -0.28
C GLN A 137 -9.90 15.63 1.05
N ALA A 138 -9.10 14.96 1.87
CA ALA A 138 -8.69 15.44 3.19
C ALA A 138 -7.87 16.74 3.11
N ARG A 139 -7.18 16.96 2.01
CA ARG A 139 -6.35 18.15 1.76
C ARG A 139 -7.05 19.25 0.96
N GLY A 140 -8.32 19.09 0.68
CA GLY A 140 -9.13 20.10 -0.01
C GLY A 140 -9.07 20.04 -1.54
N GLY A 141 -8.54 18.97 -2.09
CA GLY A 141 -8.45 18.69 -3.53
C GLY A 141 -7.02 18.43 -3.99
N ALA A 142 -6.90 17.85 -5.17
CA ALA A 142 -5.66 17.71 -5.93
C ALA A 142 -5.98 17.88 -7.42
N SER A 143 -5.04 18.39 -8.20
CA SER A 143 -5.15 18.37 -9.65
C SER A 143 -5.09 16.94 -10.18
N GLY A 144 -5.60 16.72 -11.41
CA GLY A 144 -5.52 15.40 -12.04
C GLY A 144 -4.09 14.90 -12.22
N GLN A 145 -3.13 15.80 -12.42
CA GLN A 145 -1.70 15.45 -12.52
C GLN A 145 -1.13 15.04 -11.18
N GLU A 146 -1.41 15.77 -10.10
CA GLU A 146 -0.98 15.42 -8.74
C GLU A 146 -1.58 14.08 -8.29
N PHE A 147 -2.86 13.88 -8.56
CA PHE A 147 -3.55 12.62 -8.26
C PHE A 147 -2.93 11.44 -9.00
N MET A 148 -2.72 11.57 -10.32
CA MET A 148 -2.16 10.51 -11.15
C MET A 148 -0.71 10.20 -10.78
N LEU A 149 0.10 11.23 -10.49
CA LEU A 149 1.46 11.06 -10.02
C LEU A 149 1.51 10.30 -8.70
N ALA A 150 0.65 10.68 -7.75
CA ALA A 150 0.59 10.01 -6.45
C ALA A 150 0.17 8.55 -6.58
N PHE A 151 -0.89 8.28 -7.34
CA PHE A 151 -1.36 6.93 -7.61
C PHE A 151 -0.25 6.07 -8.23
N LEU A 152 0.39 6.54 -9.30
CA LEU A 152 1.46 5.79 -9.98
C LEU A 152 2.71 5.62 -9.12
N THR A 153 3.08 6.62 -8.30
CA THR A 153 4.17 6.48 -7.34
C THR A 153 3.88 5.35 -6.34
N GLY A 154 2.66 5.28 -5.84
CA GLY A 154 2.24 4.20 -4.93
C GLY A 154 2.19 2.85 -5.62
N PHE A 155 1.63 2.79 -6.82
CA PHE A 155 1.55 1.57 -7.63
C PHE A 155 2.94 0.98 -7.90
N GLU A 156 3.90 1.82 -8.33
CA GLU A 156 5.26 1.39 -8.61
C GLU A 156 5.98 0.89 -7.36
N VAL A 157 5.86 1.61 -6.23
CA VAL A 157 6.46 1.17 -4.96
C VAL A 157 5.90 -0.18 -4.51
N GLU A 158 4.58 -0.39 -4.63
CA GLU A 158 3.95 -1.69 -4.32
C GLU A 158 4.49 -2.80 -5.22
N CYS A 159 4.51 -2.57 -6.52
CA CYS A 159 4.99 -3.53 -7.49
C CYS A 159 6.47 -3.88 -7.28
N LYS A 160 7.34 -2.89 -7.07
CA LYS A 160 8.78 -3.13 -6.85
C LYS A 160 9.06 -3.88 -5.56
N ILE A 161 8.38 -3.56 -4.46
CA ILE A 161 8.51 -4.31 -3.21
C ILE A 161 8.05 -5.76 -3.43
N SER A 162 6.96 -5.98 -4.15
CA SER A 162 6.47 -7.32 -4.51
C SER A 162 7.49 -8.12 -5.31
N GLU A 163 8.13 -7.50 -6.30
CA GLU A 163 9.14 -8.15 -7.15
C GLU A 163 10.40 -8.53 -6.37
N TRP A 164 10.80 -7.70 -5.41
CA TRP A 164 12.00 -7.95 -4.60
C TRP A 164 11.79 -9.01 -3.52
N MET A 165 10.56 -9.21 -3.07
CA MET A 165 10.25 -10.24 -2.08
C MET A 165 10.33 -11.65 -2.66
N PHE A 166 10.83 -12.60 -1.88
CA PHE A 166 10.77 -14.00 -2.27
C PHE A 166 9.35 -14.57 -2.13
N SER A 167 9.03 -15.55 -2.98
CA SER A 167 7.77 -16.29 -2.93
C SER A 167 7.48 -16.93 -1.56
N GLN A 168 8.49 -17.01 -0.70
CA GLN A 168 8.40 -17.50 0.67
C GLN A 168 7.40 -16.69 1.52
N HIS A 169 7.26 -15.38 1.30
CA HIS A 169 6.27 -14.55 1.96
C HIS A 169 4.86 -15.12 1.79
N TYR A 170 4.45 -15.33 0.53
CA TYR A 170 3.12 -15.90 0.23
C TYR A 170 2.99 -17.35 0.68
N LYS A 171 4.04 -18.15 0.53
CA LYS A 171 4.06 -19.57 0.96
C LYS A 171 3.96 -19.72 2.48
N ARG A 172 4.47 -18.77 3.25
CA ARG A 172 4.34 -18.73 4.72
C ARG A 172 2.93 -18.33 5.18
N GLY A 173 2.07 -17.92 4.29
CA GLY A 173 0.68 -17.60 4.59
C GLY A 173 0.38 -16.13 4.74
N PHE A 174 1.26 -15.21 4.32
CA PHE A 174 0.93 -13.80 4.24
C PHE A 174 0.03 -13.51 3.02
N HIS A 175 -0.88 -12.57 3.16
CA HIS A 175 -1.64 -12.00 2.06
C HIS A 175 -0.91 -10.78 1.52
N SER A 176 -0.25 -10.92 0.36
CA SER A 176 0.62 -9.89 -0.22
C SER A 176 -0.08 -8.54 -0.43
N SER A 177 -1.30 -8.51 -0.93
CA SER A 177 -2.05 -7.24 -1.09
C SER A 177 -2.31 -6.53 0.25
N GLY A 178 -2.46 -7.28 1.34
CA GLY A 178 -2.57 -6.70 2.69
C GLY A 178 -1.24 -6.17 3.22
N THR A 179 -0.14 -6.87 2.93
CA THR A 179 1.19 -6.49 3.42
C THR A 179 1.87 -5.47 2.53
N VAL A 180 2.07 -5.79 1.25
CA VAL A 180 2.81 -4.92 0.32
C VAL A 180 1.96 -3.71 -0.10
N GLY A 181 0.64 -3.87 -0.24
CA GLY A 181 -0.27 -2.77 -0.54
C GLY A 181 -0.22 -1.62 0.49
N THR A 182 0.22 -1.92 1.73
CA THR A 182 0.44 -0.87 2.73
C THR A 182 1.52 0.12 2.29
N PHE A 183 2.59 -0.36 1.61
CA PHE A 183 3.64 0.50 1.07
C PHE A 183 3.16 1.32 -0.13
N GLY A 184 2.35 0.72 -1.00
CA GLY A 184 1.71 1.44 -2.10
C GLY A 184 0.83 2.58 -1.62
N ALA A 185 -0.02 2.31 -0.64
CA ALA A 185 -0.87 3.32 -0.02
C ALA A 185 -0.07 4.42 0.69
N PHE A 186 0.99 4.04 1.42
CA PHE A 186 1.89 5.02 2.05
C PHE A 186 2.55 5.93 1.02
N ALA A 187 3.14 5.35 -0.04
CA ALA A 187 3.86 6.12 -1.04
C ALA A 187 2.94 7.11 -1.77
N ALA A 188 1.71 6.69 -2.11
CA ALA A 188 0.70 7.57 -2.70
C ALA A 188 0.30 8.72 -1.76
N ALA A 189 0.00 8.42 -0.50
CA ALA A 189 -0.32 9.44 0.49
C ALA A 189 0.84 10.40 0.72
N ALA A 190 2.06 9.87 0.93
CA ALA A 190 3.27 10.65 1.15
C ALA A 190 3.59 11.58 -0.01
N LYS A 191 3.37 11.12 -1.26
CA LYS A 191 3.55 11.94 -2.48
C LYS A 191 2.60 13.13 -2.50
N LEU A 192 1.30 12.92 -2.28
CA LEU A 192 0.32 14.00 -2.18
C LEU A 192 0.59 14.97 -1.04
N MET A 193 1.13 14.46 0.06
CA MET A 193 1.47 15.28 1.23
C MET A 193 2.80 16.02 1.06
N GLY A 194 3.58 15.73 0.02
CA GLY A 194 4.89 16.33 -0.21
C GLY A 194 5.92 15.98 0.86
N LEU A 195 5.84 14.77 1.45
CA LEU A 195 6.82 14.31 2.43
C LEU A 195 8.20 14.15 1.79
N LYS A 196 9.25 14.45 2.56
CA LYS A 196 10.64 14.46 2.08
C LYS A 196 11.61 13.91 3.11
N GLY A 197 12.76 13.43 2.60
CA GLY A 197 13.92 13.04 3.40
C GLY A 197 13.58 12.04 4.51
N ASP A 198 13.98 12.36 5.74
CA ASP A 198 13.79 11.47 6.90
C ASP A 198 12.33 11.16 7.21
N LYS A 199 11.38 12.05 6.89
CA LYS A 199 9.94 11.75 7.05
C LYS A 199 9.51 10.59 6.18
N LEU A 200 10.04 10.46 4.97
CA LEU A 200 9.75 9.31 4.11
C LEU A 200 10.34 8.03 4.68
N ARG A 201 11.59 8.06 5.15
CA ARG A 201 12.23 6.88 5.75
C ARG A 201 11.52 6.42 7.02
N HIS A 202 11.14 7.35 7.90
CA HIS A 202 10.33 7.03 9.09
C HIS A 202 8.96 6.48 8.70
N GLY A 203 8.32 7.07 7.68
CA GLY A 203 7.05 6.59 7.16
C GLY A 203 7.14 5.16 6.61
N LEU A 204 8.19 4.83 5.86
CA LEU A 204 8.45 3.45 5.39
C LEU A 204 8.64 2.49 6.56
N GLY A 205 9.34 2.91 7.62
CA GLY A 205 9.52 2.11 8.83
C GLY A 205 8.20 1.87 9.60
N LEU A 206 7.36 2.88 9.69
CA LEU A 206 5.99 2.75 10.24
C LEU A 206 5.18 1.77 9.40
N THR A 207 5.23 1.92 8.07
CA THR A 207 4.54 1.06 7.11
C THR A 207 4.95 -0.41 7.27
N ALA A 208 6.24 -0.67 7.38
CA ALA A 208 6.78 -2.02 7.61
C ALA A 208 6.22 -2.67 8.89
N SER A 209 6.04 -1.88 9.94
CA SER A 209 5.48 -2.35 11.21
C SER A 209 3.96 -2.54 11.20
N LEU A 210 3.25 -1.84 10.30
CA LEU A 210 1.79 -1.91 10.16
C LEU A 210 1.34 -2.91 9.09
N ALA A 211 2.24 -3.37 8.22
CA ALA A 211 1.95 -4.30 7.15
C ALA A 211 1.53 -5.67 7.72
N ALA A 212 0.30 -6.10 7.43
CA ALA A 212 -0.27 -7.33 7.97
C ALA A 212 -1.33 -7.95 7.05
N GLY A 213 -1.65 -9.21 7.29
CA GLY A 213 -2.68 -9.97 6.60
C GLY A 213 -2.28 -11.43 6.43
N ILE A 214 -3.18 -12.36 6.73
CA ILE A 214 -2.90 -13.79 6.66
C ILE A 214 -3.90 -14.53 5.77
N ARG A 215 -3.41 -15.43 4.94
CA ARG A 215 -4.17 -16.16 3.93
C ARG A 215 -5.22 -17.12 4.49
N CYS A 216 -5.11 -17.53 5.76
CA CYS A 216 -6.14 -18.40 6.35
C CYS A 216 -7.54 -17.75 6.35
N ASN A 217 -7.62 -16.43 6.18
CA ASN A 217 -8.87 -15.69 6.06
C ASN A 217 -9.41 -15.61 4.63
N PHE A 218 -8.79 -16.26 3.64
CA PHE A 218 -9.34 -16.29 2.28
C PHE A 218 -10.70 -16.99 2.28
N GLY A 219 -11.64 -16.45 1.49
CA GLY A 219 -13.03 -16.91 1.48
C GLY A 219 -13.90 -16.32 2.60
N THR A 220 -13.38 -15.43 3.43
CA THR A 220 -14.13 -14.69 4.45
C THR A 220 -14.13 -13.18 4.18
N MET A 221 -15.00 -12.43 4.85
CA MET A 221 -15.02 -10.96 4.81
C MET A 221 -13.68 -10.31 5.18
N THR A 222 -12.80 -11.05 5.87
CA THR A 222 -11.49 -10.54 6.30
C THR A 222 -10.51 -10.44 5.14
N LYS A 223 -10.68 -11.22 4.04
CA LYS A 223 -9.79 -11.06 2.87
C LYS A 223 -9.86 -9.64 2.28
N PRO A 224 -11.01 -9.12 1.88
CA PRO A 224 -11.09 -7.74 1.38
C PRO A 224 -10.72 -6.70 2.45
N LEU A 225 -11.00 -6.96 3.72
CA LEU A 225 -10.54 -6.08 4.82
C LEU A 225 -9.02 -5.93 4.84
N HIS A 226 -8.22 -6.92 4.44
CA HIS A 226 -6.78 -6.75 4.39
C HIS A 226 -6.35 -5.60 3.46
N VAL A 227 -7.02 -5.45 2.30
CA VAL A 227 -6.73 -4.35 1.37
C VAL A 227 -7.19 -3.00 1.93
N GLY A 228 -8.36 -2.97 2.57
CA GLY A 228 -8.81 -1.79 3.31
C GLY A 228 -7.85 -1.39 4.43
N ARG A 229 -7.34 -2.37 5.19
CA ARG A 229 -6.33 -2.13 6.25
C ARG A 229 -4.99 -1.68 5.67
N ALA A 230 -4.59 -2.20 4.52
CA ALA A 230 -3.40 -1.74 3.83
C ALA A 230 -3.51 -0.24 3.48
N ALA A 231 -4.63 0.17 2.89
CA ALA A 231 -4.89 1.57 2.58
C ALA A 231 -4.93 2.45 3.85
N GLU A 232 -5.65 2.03 4.90
CA GLU A 232 -5.73 2.73 6.19
C GLU A 232 -4.35 2.90 6.84
N ASN A 233 -3.58 1.82 6.88
CA ASN A 233 -2.27 1.79 7.52
C ASN A 233 -1.26 2.66 6.77
N GLY A 234 -1.28 2.65 5.42
CA GLY A 234 -0.43 3.53 4.61
C GLY A 234 -0.75 5.00 4.83
N VAL A 235 -2.03 5.37 4.83
CA VAL A 235 -2.49 6.74 5.16
C VAL A 235 -2.08 7.11 6.59
N THR A 236 -2.27 6.22 7.56
CA THR A 236 -1.89 6.44 8.95
C THR A 236 -0.38 6.67 9.09
N ALA A 237 0.44 5.86 8.43
CA ALA A 237 1.90 6.00 8.44
C ALA A 237 2.34 7.36 7.88
N ALA A 238 1.71 7.82 6.77
CA ALA A 238 2.00 9.11 6.17
C ALA A 238 1.62 10.29 7.11
N LEU A 239 0.44 10.23 7.74
CA LEU A 239 -0.02 11.24 8.70
C LEU A 239 0.85 11.31 9.96
N LEU A 240 1.36 10.17 10.45
CA LEU A 240 2.27 10.11 11.60
C LEU A 240 3.66 10.66 11.22
N ALA A 241 4.19 10.26 10.07
CA ALA A 241 5.48 10.74 9.56
C ALA A 241 5.47 12.26 9.31
N GLU A 242 4.37 12.81 8.80
CA GLU A 242 4.18 14.28 8.66
C GLU A 242 4.37 14.98 10.00
N ARG A 243 3.85 14.40 11.08
CA ARG A 243 3.92 14.93 12.45
C ARG A 243 5.26 14.70 13.14
N GLY A 244 6.20 14.00 12.48
CA GLY A 244 7.52 13.71 13.01
C GLY A 244 7.60 12.46 13.87
N TYR A 245 6.63 11.54 13.74
CA TYR A 245 6.74 10.23 14.40
C TYR A 245 7.89 9.44 13.81
N THR A 246 8.70 8.79 14.66
CA THR A 246 9.96 8.17 14.26
C THR A 246 9.85 6.65 14.18
N ALA A 247 10.60 6.07 13.25
CA ALA A 247 10.88 4.65 13.11
C ALA A 247 12.34 4.46 12.68
N ASP A 248 12.79 3.23 12.51
CA ASP A 248 14.10 2.98 11.95
C ASP A 248 14.14 3.45 10.48
N LYS A 249 15.18 4.18 10.12
CA LYS A 249 15.35 4.72 8.76
C LYS A 249 15.83 3.70 7.74
N GLN A 250 16.17 2.50 8.18
CA GLN A 250 16.59 1.35 7.39
C GLN A 250 15.66 0.16 7.61
N ALA A 251 14.37 0.42 7.92
CA ALA A 251 13.42 -0.60 8.30
C ALA A 251 13.13 -1.66 7.23
N LEU A 252 13.47 -1.41 5.97
CA LEU A 252 13.38 -2.42 4.91
C LEU A 252 14.65 -3.26 4.80
N ASP A 253 15.77 -2.78 5.33
CA ASP A 253 17.12 -3.28 5.13
C ASP A 253 17.60 -4.19 6.28
N GLY A 254 18.66 -4.95 6.01
CA GLY A 254 19.38 -5.70 7.03
C GLY A 254 18.61 -6.88 7.63
N PRO A 255 19.21 -7.55 8.64
CA PRO A 255 18.71 -8.83 9.16
C PRO A 255 17.44 -8.74 9.99
N TRP A 256 17.05 -7.55 10.43
CA TRP A 256 15.82 -7.28 11.19
C TRP A 256 14.81 -6.45 10.40
N GLY A 257 15.15 -6.08 9.17
CA GLY A 257 14.28 -5.31 8.29
C GLY A 257 13.14 -6.13 7.71
N TYR A 258 12.21 -5.44 7.07
CA TYR A 258 10.98 -6.02 6.53
C TYR A 258 11.23 -7.18 5.57
N PHE A 259 12.20 -7.04 4.65
CA PHE A 259 12.51 -8.11 3.69
C PHE A 259 13.07 -9.37 4.35
N ALA A 260 13.89 -9.22 5.40
CA ALA A 260 14.38 -10.36 6.14
C ALA A 260 13.28 -11.05 6.94
N VAL A 261 12.48 -10.27 7.67
CA VAL A 261 11.48 -10.79 8.62
C VAL A 261 10.26 -11.34 7.90
N GLN A 262 9.67 -10.57 7.02
CA GLN A 262 8.43 -10.94 6.31
C GLN A 262 8.70 -11.45 4.88
N GLY A 263 9.67 -10.89 4.18
CA GLY A 263 9.99 -11.24 2.79
C GLY A 263 10.66 -12.59 2.61
N GLY A 264 11.35 -13.07 3.62
CA GLY A 264 12.18 -14.27 3.51
C GLY A 264 13.50 -14.02 2.80
N GLY A 265 13.86 -12.77 2.58
CA GLY A 265 15.06 -12.31 1.90
C GLY A 265 14.76 -11.45 0.68
N ILE A 266 15.83 -11.06 0.01
CA ILE A 266 15.80 -10.32 -1.26
C ILE A 266 16.82 -10.91 -2.22
N SER A 267 16.51 -10.94 -3.52
CA SER A 267 17.50 -11.29 -4.53
C SER A 267 18.44 -10.11 -4.76
N ALA A 268 19.75 -10.31 -4.55
CA ALA A 268 20.75 -9.28 -4.81
C ALA A 268 20.78 -8.86 -6.29
N GLU A 269 20.47 -9.77 -7.21
CA GLU A 269 20.40 -9.51 -8.66
C GLU A 269 19.28 -8.54 -9.04
N LYS A 270 18.31 -8.33 -8.15
CA LYS A 270 17.16 -7.43 -8.39
C LYS A 270 17.35 -6.05 -7.79
N LEU A 271 18.46 -5.80 -7.11
CA LEU A 271 18.80 -4.48 -6.56
C LEU A 271 19.49 -3.57 -7.58
N GLU A 272 19.92 -4.11 -8.72
CA GLU A 272 20.49 -3.36 -9.85
C GLU A 272 19.38 -2.87 -10.79
#